data_fa65a9758820724ab5dca374bbcbebfa
#
_entry.id   fa65a9758820724ab5dca374bbcbebfa
#
_cell.length_a   1.000
_cell.length_b   1.000
_cell.length_c   1.000
_cell.angle_alpha   90.00
_cell.angle_beta   90.00
_cell.angle_gamma   90.00
#
_symmetry.space_group_name_H-M   'P 1'
#
loop_
_entity.id
_entity.type
_entity.pdbx_description
1 polymer ?
#
loop_
_entity_poly.entity_id
_entity_poly.type
_entity_poly.pdbx_seq_one_letter_code
_entity_poly.pdbx_strand_id
1 'polypeptide(L)'
;MQMTFRWYGADDPIPLEHIRQIPGVTGVVSALYDVAVGEPWPAHSLEQLAERIDRAGMRFAVVESIPVHEDIKLGRPTRDRLADSYCESVRRMGALGIPVLCYNFMPIFDWTRTDLAMRLPDGSTALAYDDAALARIDLSRGTGDLPGWAAAYDGPTLQRLLDAYGSVHEEQLWEHLGWFLERVVPVAESVGVKMAIHPDDPPWPIFGLPRIITSGPALERFVRLVDSPANGVTFCTGSLGADPANDLPAMVRSLAAQQRINFMHCRNVTVTGPRVFHETPHPTRFGDVDMAGVMRALHDTGFSGPMRPDHGRMIWGERGRPGYGLHDRALGATYLQGLWEGIANGRQKS
;
A
#
# COMPACT_ATOMS: atom_id res chain seq x y z
N MET A 1 -2.15 -16.06 -9.48
CA MET A 1 -2.37 -14.80 -8.74
C MET A 1 -3.84 -14.53 -8.58
N GLN A 2 -4.26 -13.83 -7.50
CA GLN A 2 -5.65 -13.42 -7.28
C GLN A 2 -5.79 -11.92 -7.58
N MET A 3 -6.55 -11.55 -8.60
CA MET A 3 -6.83 -10.14 -8.89
C MET A 3 -7.83 -9.57 -7.89
N THR A 4 -7.47 -8.46 -7.27
CA THR A 4 -8.25 -7.77 -6.25
C THR A 4 -8.44 -6.30 -6.62
N PHE A 5 -9.37 -5.64 -5.93
CA PHE A 5 -9.68 -4.24 -6.18
C PHE A 5 -9.95 -3.50 -4.86
N ARG A 6 -9.42 -2.28 -4.72
CA ARG A 6 -9.64 -1.45 -3.53
C ARG A 6 -11.04 -0.85 -3.54
N TRP A 7 -11.75 -1.01 -2.43
CA TRP A 7 -13.06 -0.45 -2.15
C TRP A 7 -13.08 0.23 -0.78
N TYR A 8 -13.63 1.41 -0.69
CA TYR A 8 -13.58 2.26 0.50
C TYR A 8 -14.82 2.16 1.39
N GLY A 9 -15.58 1.09 1.27
CA GLY A 9 -16.75 0.86 2.13
C GLY A 9 -18.04 1.46 1.55
N ALA A 10 -19.02 1.65 2.43
CA ALA A 10 -20.38 2.01 2.03
C ALA A 10 -20.48 3.36 1.31
N ASP A 11 -19.59 4.28 1.65
CA ASP A 11 -19.56 5.64 1.10
C ASP A 11 -18.66 5.77 -0.14
N ASP A 12 -18.10 4.66 -0.63
CA ASP A 12 -17.36 4.65 -1.88
C ASP A 12 -18.34 4.91 -3.05
N PRO A 13 -18.07 5.91 -3.92
CA PRO A 13 -18.90 6.14 -5.09
C PRO A 13 -18.90 4.97 -6.08
N ILE A 14 -17.96 4.03 -5.94
CA ILE A 14 -17.88 2.84 -6.77
C ILE A 14 -18.56 1.67 -6.03
N PRO A 15 -19.72 1.18 -6.51
CA PRO A 15 -20.40 0.04 -5.88
C PRO A 15 -19.64 -1.27 -6.15
N LEU A 16 -19.79 -2.24 -5.26
CA LEU A 16 -19.18 -3.57 -5.39
C LEU A 16 -19.64 -4.30 -6.65
N GLU A 17 -20.87 -4.05 -7.10
CA GLU A 17 -21.44 -4.60 -8.34
C GLU A 17 -20.63 -4.19 -9.57
N HIS A 18 -20.12 -2.96 -9.62
CA HIS A 18 -19.25 -2.51 -10.71
C HIS A 18 -17.86 -3.16 -10.63
N ILE A 19 -17.30 -3.28 -9.43
CA ILE A 19 -16.02 -3.97 -9.22
C ILE A 19 -16.11 -5.43 -9.66
N ARG A 20 -17.21 -6.10 -9.34
CA ARG A 20 -17.46 -7.49 -9.73
C ARG A 20 -17.54 -7.69 -11.25
N GLN A 21 -17.92 -6.66 -12.01
CA GLN A 21 -18.00 -6.71 -13.47
C GLN A 21 -16.64 -6.61 -14.15
N ILE A 22 -15.57 -6.25 -13.42
CA ILE A 22 -14.22 -6.23 -13.97
C ILE A 22 -13.77 -7.69 -14.18
N PRO A 23 -13.43 -8.10 -15.41
CA PRO A 23 -13.07 -9.48 -15.70
C PRO A 23 -11.93 -9.97 -14.80
N GLY A 24 -12.13 -11.13 -14.15
CA GLY A 24 -11.13 -11.80 -13.29
C GLY A 24 -10.88 -11.16 -11.93
N VAL A 25 -11.49 -10.04 -11.58
CA VAL A 25 -11.45 -9.52 -10.21
C VAL A 25 -12.38 -10.35 -9.33
N THR A 26 -11.82 -10.99 -8.31
CA THR A 26 -12.53 -11.89 -7.39
C THR A 26 -12.42 -11.48 -5.94
N GLY A 27 -11.46 -10.61 -5.62
CA GLY A 27 -11.18 -10.18 -4.25
C GLY A 27 -11.33 -8.67 -4.05
N VAL A 28 -11.72 -8.30 -2.85
CA VAL A 28 -11.83 -6.92 -2.38
C VAL A 28 -10.73 -6.63 -1.38
N VAL A 29 -10.15 -5.45 -1.50
CA VAL A 29 -9.25 -4.85 -0.53
C VAL A 29 -10.00 -3.71 0.16
N SER A 30 -10.16 -3.76 1.49
CA SER A 30 -10.92 -2.75 2.23
C SER A 30 -10.43 -2.62 3.68
N ALA A 31 -11.03 -1.71 4.44
CA ALA A 31 -10.72 -1.46 5.84
C ALA A 31 -11.94 -0.91 6.59
N LEU A 32 -11.87 -0.87 7.92
CA LEU A 32 -12.74 -0.03 8.74
C LEU A 32 -12.12 1.37 8.83
N TYR A 33 -12.85 2.40 8.42
CA TYR A 33 -12.35 3.77 8.33
C TYR A 33 -12.79 4.67 9.47
N ASP A 34 -13.69 4.18 10.32
CA ASP A 34 -14.34 4.87 11.43
C ASP A 34 -13.80 4.48 12.81
N VAL A 35 -12.79 3.59 12.86
CA VAL A 35 -12.16 3.17 14.11
C VAL A 35 -10.95 4.05 14.39
N ALA A 36 -10.88 4.61 15.60
CA ALA A 36 -9.76 5.45 16.02
C ALA A 36 -8.44 4.66 16.01
N VAL A 37 -7.34 5.31 15.59
CA VAL A 37 -6.00 4.70 15.54
C VAL A 37 -5.56 4.27 16.94
N GLY A 38 -5.16 3.02 17.09
CA GLY A 38 -4.75 2.43 18.38
C GLY A 38 -5.86 1.72 19.14
N GLU A 39 -7.11 1.81 18.68
CA GLU A 39 -8.20 1.02 19.22
C GLU A 39 -8.37 -0.31 18.47
N PRO A 40 -8.73 -1.41 19.17
CA PRO A 40 -8.96 -2.68 18.50
C PRO A 40 -10.23 -2.59 17.64
N TRP A 41 -10.16 -3.09 16.41
CA TRP A 41 -11.29 -3.09 15.50
C TRP A 41 -12.46 -3.89 16.03
N PRO A 42 -13.69 -3.33 16.15
CA PRO A 42 -14.85 -4.05 16.66
C PRO A 42 -15.16 -5.28 15.79
N ALA A 43 -15.31 -6.45 16.41
CA ALA A 43 -15.58 -7.70 15.70
C ALA A 43 -16.83 -7.59 14.82
N HIS A 44 -17.92 -7.05 15.38
CA HIS A 44 -19.18 -6.87 14.64
C HIS A 44 -19.06 -5.98 13.39
N SER A 45 -18.29 -4.89 13.47
CA SER A 45 -18.07 -4.00 12.31
C SER A 45 -17.28 -4.72 11.20
N LEU A 46 -16.29 -5.52 11.60
CA LEU A 46 -15.49 -6.30 10.63
C LEU A 46 -16.31 -7.43 10.01
N GLU A 47 -17.17 -8.10 10.80
CA GLU A 47 -18.13 -9.10 10.32
C GLU A 47 -19.11 -8.50 9.30
N GLN A 48 -19.69 -7.34 9.61
CA GLN A 48 -20.60 -6.65 8.70
C GLN A 48 -19.93 -6.26 7.38
N LEU A 49 -18.67 -5.82 7.42
CA LEU A 49 -17.91 -5.51 6.21
C LEU A 49 -17.65 -6.77 5.39
N ALA A 50 -17.23 -7.87 6.04
CA ALA A 50 -17.00 -9.15 5.39
C ALA A 50 -18.28 -9.70 4.74
N GLU A 51 -19.39 -9.70 5.45
CA GLU A 51 -20.69 -10.12 4.93
C GLU A 51 -21.18 -9.28 3.75
N ARG A 52 -20.91 -7.96 3.76
CA ARG A 52 -21.29 -7.10 2.63
C ARG A 52 -20.51 -7.47 1.37
N ILE A 53 -19.22 -7.75 1.51
CA ILE A 53 -18.36 -8.19 0.40
C ILE A 53 -18.80 -9.57 -0.10
N ASP A 54 -19.08 -10.50 0.81
CA ASP A 54 -19.54 -11.84 0.46
C ASP A 54 -20.90 -11.82 -0.27
N ARG A 55 -21.86 -11.04 0.20
CA ARG A 55 -23.16 -10.85 -0.48
C ARG A 55 -23.02 -10.29 -1.91
N ALA A 56 -21.96 -9.53 -2.18
CA ALA A 56 -21.64 -9.10 -3.54
C ALA A 56 -21.00 -10.22 -4.37
N GLY A 57 -20.81 -11.43 -3.81
CA GLY A 57 -20.20 -12.58 -4.46
C GLY A 57 -18.69 -12.43 -4.66
N MET A 58 -18.02 -11.70 -3.76
CA MET A 58 -16.59 -11.43 -3.79
C MET A 58 -15.92 -11.86 -2.47
N ARG A 59 -14.61 -12.08 -2.50
CA ARG A 59 -13.83 -12.46 -1.32
C ARG A 59 -13.21 -11.24 -0.66
N PHE A 60 -13.29 -11.11 0.67
CA PHE A 60 -12.49 -10.15 1.41
C PHE A 60 -11.05 -10.67 1.46
N ALA A 61 -10.21 -10.20 0.55
CA ALA A 61 -8.88 -10.75 0.31
C ALA A 61 -7.79 -10.09 1.14
N VAL A 62 -7.89 -8.79 1.38
CA VAL A 62 -6.86 -8.00 2.07
C VAL A 62 -7.53 -6.91 2.89
N VAL A 63 -7.12 -6.79 4.15
CA VAL A 63 -7.32 -5.55 4.93
C VAL A 63 -6.20 -4.58 4.57
N GLU A 64 -6.58 -3.36 4.18
CA GLU A 64 -5.64 -2.29 3.91
C GLU A 64 -6.24 -0.95 4.36
N SER A 65 -5.89 -0.41 5.54
CA SER A 65 -4.93 -0.94 6.49
C SER A 65 -5.45 -0.80 7.92
N ILE A 66 -4.86 -1.52 8.86
CA ILE A 66 -4.94 -1.15 10.27
C ILE A 66 -3.78 -0.17 10.52
N PRO A 67 -4.04 1.10 10.84
CA PRO A 67 -2.97 2.08 11.06
C PRO A 67 -2.12 1.72 12.28
N VAL A 68 -0.80 1.80 12.14
CA VAL A 68 0.13 1.68 13.28
C VAL A 68 0.23 3.04 13.98
N HIS A 69 -0.09 3.07 15.28
CA HIS A 69 -0.12 4.31 16.07
C HIS A 69 1.28 4.95 16.17
N GLU A 70 1.33 6.30 16.17
CA GLU A 70 2.61 7.02 16.22
C GLU A 70 3.44 6.72 17.48
N ASP A 71 2.80 6.43 18.62
CA ASP A 71 3.54 6.05 19.83
C ASP A 71 4.29 4.72 19.70
N ILE A 72 3.85 3.81 18.83
CA ILE A 72 4.62 2.60 18.48
C ILE A 72 5.85 2.99 17.68
N LYS A 73 5.68 3.80 16.64
CA LYS A 73 6.76 4.27 15.77
C LYS A 73 7.78 5.14 16.52
N LEU A 74 7.34 5.88 17.53
CA LEU A 74 8.16 6.72 18.41
C LEU A 74 8.78 5.95 19.60
N GLY A 75 8.44 4.66 19.80
CA GLY A 75 8.94 3.88 20.91
C GLY A 75 8.44 4.32 22.30
N ARG A 76 7.31 5.01 22.40
CA ARG A 76 6.78 5.56 23.66
C ARG A 76 6.26 4.47 24.60
N PRO A 77 6.15 4.74 25.93
CA PRO A 77 5.69 3.75 26.92
C PRO A 77 4.29 3.16 26.64
N THR A 78 3.42 3.89 25.94
CA THR A 78 2.08 3.42 25.57
C THR A 78 2.07 2.35 24.48
N ARG A 79 3.22 2.09 23.81
CA ARG A 79 3.33 1.19 22.67
C ARG A 79 2.91 -0.25 22.99
N ASP A 80 3.10 -0.73 24.25
CA ASP A 80 2.72 -2.10 24.64
C ASP A 80 1.22 -2.30 24.49
N ARG A 81 0.41 -1.43 25.11
CA ARG A 81 -1.06 -1.47 25.01
C ARG A 81 -1.55 -1.34 23.57
N LEU A 82 -0.91 -0.46 22.81
CA LEU A 82 -1.28 -0.21 21.41
C LEU A 82 -0.96 -1.41 20.49
N ALA A 83 0.14 -2.11 20.75
CA ALA A 83 0.48 -3.34 20.05
C ALA A 83 -0.50 -4.47 20.43
N ASP A 84 -0.94 -4.56 21.69
CA ASP A 84 -1.95 -5.52 22.13
C ASP A 84 -3.29 -5.27 21.42
N SER A 85 -3.72 -4.00 21.29
CA SER A 85 -4.91 -3.61 20.53
C SER A 85 -4.78 -3.99 19.04
N TYR A 86 -3.60 -3.81 18.48
CA TYR A 86 -3.31 -4.21 17.09
C TYR A 86 -3.40 -5.73 16.93
N CYS A 87 -2.79 -6.49 17.83
CA CYS A 87 -2.87 -7.95 17.86
C CYS A 87 -4.32 -8.47 17.96
N GLU A 88 -5.15 -7.79 18.74
CA GLU A 88 -6.57 -8.16 18.85
C GLU A 88 -7.30 -7.97 17.51
N SER A 89 -7.02 -6.90 16.78
CA SER A 89 -7.57 -6.68 15.44
C SER A 89 -7.11 -7.77 14.47
N VAL A 90 -5.84 -8.18 14.53
CA VAL A 90 -5.29 -9.28 13.72
C VAL A 90 -5.98 -10.60 14.04
N ARG A 91 -6.24 -10.91 15.32
CA ARG A 91 -7.00 -12.13 15.71
C ARG A 91 -8.41 -12.14 15.12
N ARG A 92 -9.10 -10.99 15.15
CA ARG A 92 -10.45 -10.85 14.58
C ARG A 92 -10.45 -11.03 13.06
N MET A 93 -9.43 -10.54 12.37
CA MET A 93 -9.25 -10.83 10.94
C MET A 93 -9.06 -12.32 10.67
N GLY A 94 -8.19 -12.98 11.44
CA GLY A 94 -7.93 -14.42 11.31
C GLY A 94 -9.19 -15.25 11.57
N ALA A 95 -10.00 -14.90 12.55
CA ALA A 95 -11.28 -15.55 12.85
C ALA A 95 -12.27 -15.50 11.68
N LEU A 96 -12.20 -14.45 10.84
CA LEU A 96 -13.02 -14.31 9.63
C LEU A 96 -12.34 -14.88 8.37
N GLY A 97 -11.15 -15.47 8.52
CA GLY A 97 -10.41 -16.05 7.39
C GLY A 97 -9.88 -14.99 6.39
N ILE A 98 -9.69 -13.75 6.82
CA ILE A 98 -9.09 -12.70 5.99
C ILE A 98 -7.57 -12.89 6.00
N PRO A 99 -6.96 -13.25 4.85
CA PRO A 99 -5.62 -13.84 4.87
C PRO A 99 -4.46 -12.83 4.90
N VAL A 100 -4.69 -11.56 4.54
CA VAL A 100 -3.60 -10.59 4.38
C VAL A 100 -3.94 -9.25 5.04
N LEU A 101 -2.97 -8.70 5.76
CA LEU A 101 -3.00 -7.36 6.33
C LEU A 101 -1.89 -6.51 5.72
N CYS A 102 -2.26 -5.59 4.84
CA CYS A 102 -1.38 -4.53 4.36
C CYS A 102 -1.32 -3.40 5.40
N TYR A 103 -0.13 -2.95 5.74
CA TYR A 103 0.11 -1.85 6.68
C TYR A 103 1.35 -1.07 6.26
N ASN A 104 1.55 0.11 6.84
CA ASN A 104 2.78 0.88 6.68
C ASN A 104 3.36 1.28 8.04
N PHE A 105 4.62 1.74 8.04
CA PHE A 105 5.31 2.23 9.23
C PHE A 105 5.86 3.66 9.01
N MET A 106 5.24 4.40 8.10
CA MET A 106 5.60 5.77 7.73
C MET A 106 5.34 6.73 8.90
N PRO A 107 6.31 7.53 9.33
CA PRO A 107 6.10 8.58 10.33
C PRO A 107 5.11 9.63 9.84
N ILE A 108 4.05 9.88 10.61
CA ILE A 108 3.03 10.94 10.44
C ILE A 108 2.27 10.85 9.11
N PHE A 109 2.99 10.99 7.99
CA PHE A 109 2.42 11.05 6.64
C PHE A 109 2.50 9.69 5.97
N ASP A 110 1.37 9.21 5.50
CA ASP A 110 1.25 8.05 4.61
C ASP A 110 1.75 8.43 3.19
N TRP A 111 1.24 7.81 2.13
CA TRP A 111 1.60 8.23 0.79
C TRP A 111 1.33 9.74 0.58
N THR A 112 2.26 10.44 -0.02
CA THR A 112 2.20 11.90 -0.16
C THR A 112 2.33 12.31 -1.61
N ARG A 113 1.47 13.25 -2.04
CA ARG A 113 1.48 13.87 -3.36
C ARG A 113 1.43 15.39 -3.22
N THR A 114 1.91 16.08 -4.22
CA THR A 114 1.87 17.55 -4.30
C THR A 114 0.80 18.06 -5.27
N ASP A 115 0.31 17.19 -6.16
CA ASP A 115 -0.82 17.46 -7.03
C ASP A 115 -1.67 16.18 -7.18
N LEU A 116 -2.98 16.31 -6.90
CA LEU A 116 -3.95 15.21 -7.02
C LEU A 116 -4.66 15.16 -8.37
N ALA A 117 -4.44 16.14 -9.22
CA ALA A 117 -5.16 16.31 -10.49
C ALA A 117 -4.27 16.88 -11.60
N MET A 118 -2.97 16.56 -11.59
CA MET A 118 -2.05 16.95 -12.66
C MET A 118 -2.62 16.54 -14.01
N ARG A 119 -2.78 17.51 -14.92
CA ARG A 119 -3.37 17.28 -16.22
C ARG A 119 -2.35 16.64 -17.18
N LEU A 120 -2.72 15.51 -17.76
CA LEU A 120 -1.91 14.81 -18.76
C LEU A 120 -2.30 15.28 -20.19
N PRO A 121 -1.42 15.06 -21.21
CA PRO A 121 -1.66 15.49 -22.58
C PRO A 121 -2.94 14.94 -23.21
N ASP A 122 -3.42 13.78 -22.78
CA ASP A 122 -4.66 13.14 -23.24
C ASP A 122 -5.94 13.73 -22.58
N GLY A 123 -5.77 14.71 -21.71
CA GLY A 123 -6.86 15.35 -20.96
C GLY A 123 -7.30 14.64 -19.69
N SER A 124 -6.74 13.47 -19.37
CA SER A 124 -6.92 12.80 -18.08
C SER A 124 -6.17 13.54 -16.97
N THR A 125 -6.43 13.15 -15.71
CA THR A 125 -5.63 13.66 -14.57
C THR A 125 -5.00 12.51 -13.80
N ALA A 126 -3.82 12.76 -13.24
CA ALA A 126 -3.05 11.81 -12.45
C ALA A 126 -2.51 12.43 -11.17
N LEU A 127 -2.12 11.59 -10.23
CA LEU A 127 -1.41 12.00 -9.03
C LEU A 127 0.05 12.31 -9.38
N ALA A 128 0.59 13.38 -8.82
CA ALA A 128 1.97 13.79 -9.05
C ALA A 128 2.67 14.22 -7.76
N TYR A 129 3.99 14.09 -7.76
CA TYR A 129 4.87 14.50 -6.68
C TYR A 129 6.03 15.35 -7.22
N ASP A 130 6.32 16.44 -6.55
CA ASP A 130 7.45 17.32 -6.79
C ASP A 130 8.04 17.76 -5.44
N ASP A 131 9.29 17.39 -5.18
CA ASP A 131 9.99 17.68 -3.93
C ASP A 131 10.10 19.20 -3.66
N ALA A 132 10.31 19.99 -4.71
CA ALA A 132 10.37 21.43 -4.59
C ALA A 132 8.99 22.06 -4.29
N ALA A 133 7.91 21.45 -4.78
CA ALA A 133 6.55 21.85 -4.41
C ALA A 133 6.24 21.48 -2.95
N LEU A 134 6.66 20.29 -2.52
CA LEU A 134 6.50 19.85 -1.13
C LEU A 134 7.20 20.78 -0.15
N ALA A 135 8.43 21.22 -0.46
CA ALA A 135 9.20 22.13 0.39
C ALA A 135 8.55 23.51 0.60
N ARG A 136 7.57 23.88 -0.22
CA ARG A 136 6.81 25.14 -0.08
C ARG A 136 5.55 25.02 0.76
N ILE A 137 5.19 23.82 1.20
CA ILE A 137 3.98 23.60 2.00
C ILE A 137 4.23 24.07 3.43
N ASP A 138 3.37 24.95 3.91
CA ASP A 138 3.40 25.44 5.29
C ASP A 138 2.60 24.52 6.22
N LEU A 139 3.31 23.69 6.98
CA LEU A 139 2.70 22.77 7.95
C LEU A 139 2.19 23.44 9.23
N SER A 140 2.47 24.75 9.46
CA SER A 140 2.03 25.44 10.68
C SER A 140 0.50 25.51 10.82
N ARG A 141 -0.21 25.39 9.70
CA ARG A 141 -1.69 25.37 9.63
C ARG A 141 -2.29 23.98 9.76
N GLY A 142 -1.48 22.94 10.00
CA GLY A 142 -1.90 21.55 9.99
C GLY A 142 -1.80 20.90 8.61
N THR A 143 -2.45 19.75 8.44
CA THR A 143 -2.37 18.96 7.20
C THR A 143 -3.43 19.32 6.16
N GLY A 144 -4.25 20.35 6.42
CA GLY A 144 -5.39 20.71 5.55
C GLY A 144 -5.02 21.09 4.11
N ASP A 145 -3.79 21.59 3.90
CA ASP A 145 -3.28 21.99 2.59
C ASP A 145 -2.42 20.91 1.92
N LEU A 146 -2.23 19.74 2.57
CA LEU A 146 -1.49 18.63 1.99
C LEU A 146 -2.39 17.84 1.04
N PRO A 147 -2.09 17.81 -0.26
CA PRO A 147 -2.74 16.89 -1.17
C PRO A 147 -2.38 15.45 -0.80
N GLY A 148 -3.37 14.57 -0.72
CA GLY A 148 -3.15 13.16 -0.50
C GLY A 148 -3.74 12.65 0.82
N TRP A 149 -3.31 11.48 1.21
CA TRP A 149 -3.78 10.76 2.38
C TRP A 149 -3.00 11.19 3.62
N ALA A 150 -3.26 12.37 4.13
CA ALA A 150 -2.79 12.74 5.46
C ALA A 150 -3.88 12.43 6.48
N ALA A 151 -3.55 11.80 7.59
CA ALA A 151 -4.42 11.83 8.74
C ALA A 151 -4.70 13.31 9.07
N ALA A 152 -5.95 13.63 9.36
CA ALA A 152 -6.33 15.00 9.67
C ALA A 152 -5.76 15.40 11.04
N TYR A 153 -4.55 15.93 11.06
CA TYR A 153 -3.96 16.55 12.24
C TYR A 153 -4.19 18.05 12.22
N ASP A 154 -4.64 18.61 13.35
CA ASP A 154 -4.57 20.06 13.55
C ASP A 154 -3.11 20.53 13.69
N GLY A 155 -2.87 21.83 13.46
CA GLY A 155 -1.52 22.38 13.51
C GLY A 155 -0.75 22.08 14.80
N PRO A 156 -1.34 22.30 16.00
CA PRO A 156 -0.68 21.99 17.28
C PRO A 156 -0.34 20.51 17.46
N THR A 157 -1.20 19.59 17.03
CA THR A 157 -0.95 18.16 17.12
C THR A 157 0.14 17.74 16.15
N LEU A 158 0.10 18.23 14.91
CA LEU A 158 1.13 17.99 13.92
C LEU A 158 2.49 18.48 14.39
N GLN A 159 2.58 19.70 14.95
CA GLN A 159 3.83 20.25 15.46
C GLN A 159 4.41 19.39 16.58
N ARG A 160 3.58 18.96 17.53
CA ARG A 160 4.04 18.04 18.60
C ARG A 160 4.60 16.72 18.07
N LEU A 161 4.01 16.19 17.00
CA LEU A 161 4.49 14.96 16.37
C LEU A 161 5.81 15.22 15.63
N LEU A 162 5.93 16.29 14.86
CA LEU A 162 7.16 16.66 14.18
C LEU A 162 8.31 16.87 15.17
N ASP A 163 8.06 17.58 16.27
CA ASP A 163 9.05 17.79 17.34
C ASP A 163 9.48 16.45 17.98
N ALA A 164 8.54 15.53 18.18
CA ALA A 164 8.84 14.22 18.72
C ALA A 164 9.72 13.37 17.78
N TYR A 165 9.49 13.47 16.48
CA TYR A 165 10.34 12.80 15.48
C TYR A 165 11.70 13.47 15.29
N GLY A 166 11.89 14.70 15.70
CA GLY A 166 13.19 15.38 15.63
C GLY A 166 14.34 14.66 16.32
N SER A 167 14.03 13.74 17.26
CA SER A 167 15.01 12.89 17.94
C SER A 167 15.03 11.42 17.44
N VAL A 168 14.16 11.05 16.48
CA VAL A 168 14.08 9.68 15.96
C VAL A 168 14.77 9.60 14.61
N HIS A 169 15.94 8.95 14.61
CA HIS A 169 16.72 8.69 13.41
C HIS A 169 16.31 7.36 12.76
N GLU A 170 16.81 7.12 11.55
CA GLU A 170 16.48 5.93 10.75
C GLU A 170 16.68 4.63 11.52
N GLU A 171 17.83 4.45 12.19
CA GLU A 171 18.12 3.23 12.96
C GLU A 171 17.16 3.03 14.15
N GLN A 172 16.76 4.10 14.82
CA GLN A 172 15.75 3.99 15.89
C GLN A 172 14.39 3.60 15.34
N LEU A 173 14.02 4.11 14.15
CA LEU A 173 12.77 3.69 13.49
C LEU A 173 12.82 2.20 13.12
N TRP A 174 13.97 1.68 12.66
CA TRP A 174 14.19 0.26 12.44
C TRP A 174 14.08 -0.57 13.75
N GLU A 175 14.62 -0.10 14.85
CA GLU A 175 14.50 -0.74 16.17
C GLU A 175 13.02 -0.79 16.62
N HIS A 176 12.29 0.30 16.46
CA HIS A 176 10.87 0.36 16.82
C HIS A 176 10.02 -0.54 15.93
N LEU A 177 10.34 -0.64 14.63
CA LEU A 177 9.69 -1.58 13.72
C LEU A 177 10.00 -3.04 14.13
N GLY A 178 11.23 -3.37 14.43
CA GLY A 178 11.62 -4.70 14.92
C GLY A 178 10.83 -5.09 16.17
N TRP A 179 10.81 -4.20 17.17
CA TRP A 179 10.03 -4.40 18.39
C TRP A 179 8.53 -4.66 18.12
N PHE A 180 7.93 -3.92 17.18
CA PHE A 180 6.54 -4.11 16.77
C PHE A 180 6.32 -5.46 16.11
N LEU A 181 7.19 -5.85 15.19
CA LEU A 181 7.09 -7.11 14.47
C LEU A 181 7.25 -8.33 15.38
N GLU A 182 8.18 -8.31 16.33
CA GLU A 182 8.37 -9.38 17.31
C GLU A 182 7.12 -9.69 18.13
N ARG A 183 6.23 -8.71 18.32
CA ARG A 183 4.95 -8.88 19.03
C ARG A 183 3.82 -9.30 18.11
N VAL A 184 3.72 -8.71 16.91
CA VAL A 184 2.53 -8.86 16.06
C VAL A 184 2.64 -10.05 15.12
N VAL A 185 3.84 -10.34 14.58
CA VAL A 185 4.02 -11.43 13.61
C VAL A 185 3.69 -12.81 14.18
N PRO A 186 4.08 -13.18 15.42
CA PRO A 186 3.68 -14.47 16.00
C PRO A 186 2.16 -14.61 16.15
N VAL A 187 1.46 -13.51 16.46
CA VAL A 187 0.00 -13.51 16.54
C VAL A 187 -0.60 -13.70 15.16
N ALA A 188 -0.13 -12.96 14.15
CA ALA A 188 -0.59 -13.09 12.78
C ALA A 188 -0.39 -14.54 12.25
N GLU A 189 0.78 -15.12 12.50
CA GLU A 189 1.09 -16.49 12.12
C GLU A 189 0.15 -17.50 12.78
N SER A 190 -0.12 -17.34 14.08
CA SER A 190 -1.01 -18.24 14.84
C SER A 190 -2.45 -18.28 14.34
N VAL A 191 -2.90 -17.22 13.65
CA VAL A 191 -4.27 -17.09 13.10
C VAL A 191 -4.31 -17.13 11.58
N GLY A 192 -3.20 -17.47 10.92
CA GLY A 192 -3.12 -17.62 9.45
C GLY A 192 -3.17 -16.30 8.67
N VAL A 193 -2.86 -15.16 9.32
CA VAL A 193 -2.79 -13.84 8.68
C VAL A 193 -1.34 -13.56 8.23
N LYS A 194 -1.16 -13.10 7.01
CA LYS A 194 0.12 -12.63 6.48
C LYS A 194 0.20 -11.11 6.59
N MET A 195 1.17 -10.62 7.34
CA MET A 195 1.51 -9.20 7.40
C MET A 195 2.21 -8.78 6.11
N ALA A 196 1.89 -7.61 5.59
CA ALA A 196 2.42 -7.10 4.32
C ALA A 196 2.74 -5.61 4.45
N ILE A 197 3.99 -5.27 4.80
CA ILE A 197 4.38 -3.86 4.92
C ILE A 197 4.39 -3.19 3.56
N HIS A 198 3.76 -2.02 3.45
CA HIS A 198 3.82 -1.17 2.27
C HIS A 198 5.12 -0.36 2.27
N PRO A 199 5.85 -0.25 1.15
CA PRO A 199 7.02 0.61 1.06
C PRO A 199 6.63 2.07 1.22
N ASP A 200 7.61 2.88 1.64
CA ASP A 200 7.41 4.31 1.79
C ASP A 200 7.06 4.96 0.45
N ASP A 201 6.15 5.91 0.45
CA ASP A 201 5.69 6.60 -0.75
C ASP A 201 5.58 8.13 -0.51
N PRO A 202 6.54 8.90 -1.02
CA PRO A 202 7.68 8.51 -1.83
C PRO A 202 8.78 7.77 -1.06
N PRO A 203 9.70 7.04 -1.75
CA PRO A 203 10.73 6.23 -1.13
C PRO A 203 11.98 7.06 -0.71
N TRP A 204 11.77 8.21 -0.11
CA TRP A 204 12.80 9.10 0.44
C TRP A 204 12.23 9.95 1.57
N PRO A 205 13.09 10.50 2.47
CA PRO A 205 12.66 11.38 3.57
C PRO A 205 11.87 12.59 3.08
N ILE A 206 10.80 12.94 3.80
CA ILE A 206 9.96 14.11 3.56
C ILE A 206 9.79 14.89 4.86
N PHE A 207 9.79 16.21 4.81
CA PHE A 207 9.67 17.11 5.99
C PHE A 207 10.65 16.78 7.13
N GLY A 208 11.84 16.23 6.81
CA GLY A 208 12.82 15.80 7.80
C GLY A 208 12.50 14.47 8.52
N LEU A 209 11.39 13.82 8.15
CA LEU A 209 11.00 12.53 8.72
C LEU A 209 11.73 11.37 8.02
N PRO A 210 12.23 10.38 8.76
CA PRO A 210 12.91 9.23 8.16
C PRO A 210 11.93 8.35 7.37
N ARG A 211 12.44 7.73 6.32
CA ARG A 211 11.77 6.70 5.52
C ARG A 211 12.69 5.48 5.42
N ILE A 212 12.22 4.29 5.77
CA ILE A 212 13.06 3.11 5.93
C ILE A 212 12.75 1.96 4.99
N ILE A 213 11.58 1.91 4.38
CA ILE A 213 11.17 0.85 3.45
C ILE A 213 11.22 1.39 2.01
N THR A 214 12.42 1.64 1.50
CA THR A 214 12.64 2.48 0.32
C THR A 214 13.33 1.77 -0.85
N SER A 215 13.96 0.61 -0.61
CA SER A 215 14.86 -0.02 -1.59
C SER A 215 14.96 -1.53 -1.41
N GLY A 216 15.56 -2.23 -2.38
CA GLY A 216 15.83 -3.66 -2.29
C GLY A 216 16.59 -4.05 -1.01
N PRO A 217 17.74 -3.43 -0.69
CA PRO A 217 18.44 -3.69 0.58
C PRO A 217 17.58 -3.44 1.82
N ALA A 218 16.71 -2.41 1.82
CA ALA A 218 15.81 -2.13 2.92
C ALA A 218 14.75 -3.23 3.08
N LEU A 219 14.17 -3.71 1.99
CA LEU A 219 13.21 -4.83 2.02
C LEU A 219 13.87 -6.14 2.48
N GLU A 220 15.10 -6.40 2.06
CA GLU A 220 15.89 -7.55 2.53
C GLU A 220 16.24 -7.45 4.03
N ARG A 221 16.52 -6.25 4.53
CA ARG A 221 16.68 -6.00 5.97
C ARG A 221 15.38 -6.27 6.71
N PHE A 222 14.27 -5.75 6.20
CA PHE A 222 12.95 -5.88 6.80
C PHE A 222 12.53 -7.34 6.99
N VAL A 223 12.64 -8.18 5.98
CA VAL A 223 12.19 -9.58 6.07
C VAL A 223 13.05 -10.41 7.05
N ARG A 224 14.26 -9.95 7.35
CA ARG A 224 15.14 -10.56 8.35
C ARG A 224 14.91 -10.10 9.79
N LEU A 225 14.14 -9.02 10.04
CA LEU A 225 13.83 -8.59 11.42
C LEU A 225 13.06 -9.68 12.19
N VAL A 226 12.13 -10.34 11.52
CA VAL A 226 11.45 -11.54 12.01
C VAL A 226 11.36 -12.53 10.86
N ASP A 227 12.10 -13.63 10.96
CA ASP A 227 12.15 -14.66 9.91
C ASP A 227 10.93 -15.58 9.98
N SER A 228 9.81 -15.09 9.46
CA SER A 228 8.54 -15.81 9.37
C SER A 228 7.87 -15.55 8.02
N PRO A 229 7.23 -16.54 7.38
CA PRO A 229 6.43 -16.33 6.17
C PRO A 229 5.21 -15.42 6.41
N ALA A 230 4.82 -15.21 7.67
CA ALA A 230 3.81 -14.22 8.05
C ALA A 230 4.34 -12.78 8.02
N ASN A 231 5.67 -12.57 8.03
CA ASN A 231 6.31 -11.27 7.87
C ASN A 231 6.75 -11.08 6.42
N GLY A 232 6.02 -10.33 5.63
CA GLY A 232 6.32 -10.07 4.23
C GLY A 232 5.95 -8.66 3.80
N VAL A 233 6.04 -8.43 2.51
CA VAL A 233 5.88 -7.10 1.93
C VAL A 233 4.63 -6.99 1.07
N THR A 234 4.04 -5.81 1.04
CA THR A 234 3.27 -5.31 -0.08
C THR A 234 4.27 -4.73 -1.08
N PHE A 235 4.52 -5.42 -2.17
CA PHE A 235 5.44 -4.90 -3.18
C PHE A 235 4.70 -3.90 -4.08
N CYS A 236 4.95 -2.61 -3.86
CA CYS A 236 4.34 -1.53 -4.65
C CYS A 236 5.30 -1.06 -5.74
N THR A 237 4.96 -1.35 -7.00
CA THR A 237 5.80 -0.97 -8.14
C THR A 237 5.87 0.52 -8.36
N GLY A 238 4.83 1.27 -8.00
CA GLY A 238 4.82 2.72 -8.16
C GLY A 238 5.62 3.46 -7.09
N SER A 239 5.53 3.02 -5.82
CA SER A 239 6.32 3.62 -4.74
C SER A 239 7.81 3.37 -4.94
N LEU A 240 8.20 2.09 -5.10
CA LEU A 240 9.61 1.73 -5.31
C LEU A 240 10.14 2.22 -6.67
N GLY A 241 9.31 2.23 -7.71
CA GLY A 241 9.69 2.68 -9.06
C GLY A 241 9.81 4.19 -9.21
N ALA A 242 9.39 4.98 -8.20
CA ALA A 242 9.69 6.40 -8.16
C ALA A 242 11.19 6.70 -7.97
N ASP A 243 11.95 5.72 -7.45
CA ASP A 243 13.41 5.77 -7.42
C ASP A 243 13.99 4.88 -8.55
N PRO A 244 14.59 5.48 -9.61
CA PRO A 244 15.17 4.72 -10.72
C PRO A 244 16.34 3.80 -10.35
N ALA A 245 16.89 3.93 -9.14
CA ALA A 245 17.92 3.02 -8.64
C ALA A 245 17.39 1.63 -8.29
N ASN A 246 16.08 1.47 -8.12
CA ASN A 246 15.43 0.22 -7.77
C ASN A 246 15.18 -0.65 -9.03
N ASP A 247 15.88 -1.77 -9.16
CA ASP A 247 15.58 -2.82 -10.18
C ASP A 247 14.40 -3.66 -9.70
N LEU A 248 13.18 -3.25 -10.03
CA LEU A 248 11.96 -3.89 -9.56
C LEU A 248 11.83 -5.37 -9.94
N PRO A 249 12.13 -5.81 -11.18
CA PRO A 249 12.10 -7.23 -11.53
C PRO A 249 13.11 -8.07 -10.72
N ALA A 250 14.31 -7.55 -10.45
CA ALA A 250 15.30 -8.26 -9.63
C ALA A 250 14.85 -8.34 -8.15
N MET A 251 14.32 -7.25 -7.59
CA MET A 251 13.78 -7.21 -6.23
C MET A 251 12.61 -8.19 -6.07
N VAL A 252 11.69 -8.26 -7.05
CA VAL A 252 10.58 -9.22 -7.05
C VAL A 252 11.12 -10.64 -7.06
N ARG A 253 12.09 -10.99 -7.93
CA ARG A 253 12.67 -12.32 -7.94
C ARG A 253 13.26 -12.73 -6.61
N SER A 254 14.01 -11.82 -5.95
CA SER A 254 14.62 -12.08 -4.65
C SER A 254 13.58 -12.36 -3.57
N LEU A 255 12.60 -11.46 -3.40
CA LEU A 255 11.61 -11.56 -2.33
C LEU A 255 10.57 -12.69 -2.58
N ALA A 256 10.16 -12.89 -3.82
CA ALA A 256 9.21 -13.96 -4.17
C ALA A 256 9.83 -15.35 -4.03
N ALA A 257 11.12 -15.53 -4.36
CA ALA A 257 11.83 -16.78 -4.11
C ALA A 257 11.89 -17.12 -2.61
N GLN A 258 11.91 -16.14 -1.74
CA GLN A 258 11.82 -16.27 -0.29
C GLN A 258 10.37 -16.40 0.23
N GLN A 259 9.38 -16.34 -0.66
CA GLN A 259 7.94 -16.29 -0.32
C GLN A 259 7.56 -15.11 0.59
N ARG A 260 8.22 -13.95 0.40
CA ARG A 260 8.03 -12.75 1.22
C ARG A 260 7.18 -11.67 0.55
N ILE A 261 6.65 -11.89 -0.66
CA ILE A 261 5.66 -11.01 -1.26
C ILE A 261 4.28 -11.52 -0.87
N ASN A 262 3.64 -10.86 0.09
CA ASN A 262 2.32 -11.23 0.59
C ASN A 262 1.19 -10.49 -0.14
N PHE A 263 1.50 -9.35 -0.77
CA PHE A 263 0.57 -8.56 -1.57
C PHE A 263 1.29 -7.79 -2.68
N MET A 264 0.62 -7.54 -3.80
CA MET A 264 1.16 -6.76 -4.92
C MET A 264 0.31 -5.54 -5.22
N HIS A 265 0.96 -4.37 -5.30
CA HIS A 265 0.42 -3.14 -5.87
C HIS A 265 1.10 -2.86 -7.21
N CYS A 266 0.32 -2.91 -8.29
CA CYS A 266 0.82 -2.65 -9.63
C CYS A 266 0.40 -1.25 -10.08
N ARG A 267 1.36 -0.35 -10.14
CA ARG A 267 1.19 1.04 -10.56
C ARG A 267 2.39 1.46 -11.37
N ASN A 268 2.17 2.22 -12.43
CA ASN A 268 3.23 2.76 -13.25
C ASN A 268 3.41 4.27 -12.98
N VAL A 269 4.64 4.73 -13.08
CA VAL A 269 5.02 6.13 -12.88
C VAL A 269 5.99 6.57 -13.96
N THR A 270 6.02 7.87 -14.25
CA THR A 270 7.09 8.50 -15.04
C THR A 270 7.86 9.44 -14.14
N VAL A 271 9.19 9.23 -14.07
CA VAL A 271 10.12 10.09 -13.34
C VAL A 271 10.62 11.17 -14.28
N THR A 272 10.30 12.42 -13.99
CA THR A 272 10.63 13.55 -14.87
C THR A 272 11.81 14.37 -14.39
N GLY A 273 12.33 14.06 -13.20
CA GLY A 273 13.49 14.72 -12.60
C GLY A 273 13.83 14.11 -11.24
N PRO A 274 14.90 14.55 -10.59
CA PRO A 274 15.25 14.09 -9.26
C PRO A 274 14.10 14.34 -8.27
N ARG A 275 13.52 13.26 -7.72
CA ARG A 275 12.37 13.30 -6.80
C ARG A 275 11.15 14.02 -7.38
N VAL A 276 10.92 13.89 -8.68
CA VAL A 276 9.75 14.41 -9.38
C VAL A 276 9.17 13.30 -10.25
N PHE A 277 7.93 12.93 -10.00
CA PHE A 277 7.24 11.89 -10.77
C PHE A 277 5.73 12.14 -10.84
N HIS A 278 5.10 11.52 -11.82
CA HIS A 278 3.64 11.43 -11.88
C HIS A 278 3.20 10.01 -12.24
N GLU A 279 1.98 9.67 -11.86
CA GLU A 279 1.38 8.37 -12.17
C GLU A 279 0.90 8.33 -13.62
N THR A 280 1.00 7.15 -14.24
CA THR A 280 0.72 6.95 -15.67
C THR A 280 -0.18 5.73 -15.88
N PRO A 281 -0.68 5.48 -17.12
CA PRO A 281 -1.34 4.22 -17.43
C PRO A 281 -0.47 3.01 -17.07
N HIS A 282 -1.09 1.92 -16.65
CA HIS A 282 -0.41 0.70 -16.17
C HIS A 282 0.56 0.05 -17.20
N PRO A 283 0.28 0.03 -18.53
CA PRO A 283 1.20 -0.63 -19.46
C PRO A 283 2.61 -0.02 -19.48
N THR A 284 3.62 -0.90 -19.51
CA THR A 284 5.06 -0.57 -19.46
C THR A 284 5.45 0.63 -20.35
N ARG A 285 4.92 0.70 -21.58
CA ARG A 285 5.30 1.75 -22.56
C ARG A 285 4.89 3.17 -22.17
N PHE A 286 4.07 3.36 -21.13
CA PHE A 286 3.57 4.66 -20.73
C PHE A 286 4.26 5.24 -19.49
N GLY A 287 5.21 4.52 -18.90
CA GLY A 287 5.99 4.98 -17.75
C GLY A 287 7.31 4.23 -17.64
N ASP A 288 7.99 4.42 -16.52
CA ASP A 288 9.34 3.90 -16.32
C ASP A 288 9.37 2.53 -15.61
N VAL A 289 8.21 2.04 -15.14
CA VAL A 289 8.12 0.71 -14.52
C VAL A 289 8.08 -0.37 -15.60
N ASP A 290 9.05 -1.30 -15.57
CA ASP A 290 9.01 -2.52 -16.39
C ASP A 290 7.96 -3.50 -15.82
N MET A 291 6.68 -3.16 -16.03
CA MET A 291 5.55 -3.97 -15.56
C MET A 291 5.58 -5.39 -16.14
N ALA A 292 6.02 -5.53 -17.40
CA ALA A 292 6.12 -6.84 -18.04
C ALA A 292 7.21 -7.71 -17.38
N GLY A 293 8.37 -7.12 -17.05
CA GLY A 293 9.44 -7.78 -16.30
C GLY A 293 9.03 -8.17 -14.89
N VAL A 294 8.32 -7.28 -14.19
CA VAL A 294 7.75 -7.55 -12.85
C VAL A 294 6.78 -8.73 -12.91
N MET A 295 5.81 -8.72 -13.83
CA MET A 295 4.82 -9.80 -13.97
C MET A 295 5.47 -11.12 -14.35
N ARG A 296 6.51 -11.10 -15.19
CA ARG A 296 7.32 -12.29 -15.52
C ARG A 296 8.03 -12.83 -14.28
N ALA A 297 8.68 -11.96 -13.50
CA ALA A 297 9.38 -12.36 -12.28
C ALA A 297 8.44 -13.02 -11.26
N LEU A 298 7.23 -12.46 -11.06
CA LEU A 298 6.18 -13.04 -10.21
C LEU A 298 5.72 -14.42 -10.71
N HIS A 299 5.48 -14.53 -12.02
CA HIS A 299 5.03 -15.79 -12.62
C HIS A 299 6.11 -16.87 -12.48
N ASP A 300 7.37 -16.52 -12.78
CA ASP A 300 8.51 -17.45 -12.76
C ASP A 300 8.82 -17.98 -11.36
N THR A 301 8.51 -17.22 -10.33
CA THR A 301 8.66 -17.60 -8.91
C THR A 301 7.41 -18.24 -8.31
N GLY A 302 6.35 -18.44 -9.10
CA GLY A 302 5.11 -19.12 -8.65
C GLY A 302 4.23 -18.28 -7.74
N PHE A 303 4.29 -16.94 -7.84
CA PHE A 303 3.44 -16.08 -7.01
C PHE A 303 1.95 -16.37 -7.24
N SER A 304 1.23 -16.62 -6.16
CA SER A 304 -0.22 -16.95 -6.16
C SER A 304 -1.06 -15.99 -5.29
N GLY A 305 -0.41 -15.01 -4.66
CA GLY A 305 -1.05 -14.09 -3.72
C GLY A 305 -1.99 -13.08 -4.36
N PRO A 306 -2.61 -12.21 -3.54
CA PRO A 306 -3.44 -11.10 -4.01
C PRO A 306 -2.59 -10.04 -4.72
N MET A 307 -3.18 -9.45 -5.76
CA MET A 307 -2.61 -8.36 -6.56
C MET A 307 -3.72 -7.38 -6.91
N ARG A 308 -3.42 -6.09 -6.93
CA ARG A 308 -4.34 -5.08 -7.43
C ARG A 308 -3.67 -4.06 -8.35
N PRO A 309 -4.40 -3.51 -9.34
CA PRO A 309 -4.05 -2.21 -9.89
C PRO A 309 -4.14 -1.20 -8.74
N ASP A 310 -3.03 -0.52 -8.44
CA ASP A 310 -2.97 0.37 -7.27
C ASP A 310 -3.76 1.66 -7.54
N HIS A 311 -3.10 2.75 -7.86
CA HIS A 311 -3.75 3.95 -8.34
C HIS A 311 -3.98 3.89 -9.86
N GLY A 312 -4.91 4.71 -10.35
CA GLY A 312 -5.14 4.96 -11.75
C GLY A 312 -5.38 6.45 -12.00
N ARG A 313 -5.36 6.85 -13.25
CA ARG A 313 -5.75 8.19 -13.67
C ARG A 313 -7.26 8.37 -13.51
N MET A 314 -7.71 9.61 -13.41
CA MET A 314 -9.13 9.95 -13.58
C MET A 314 -9.38 10.20 -15.08
N ILE A 315 -10.13 9.31 -15.71
CA ILE A 315 -10.43 9.33 -17.15
C ILE A 315 -11.93 9.45 -17.41
N TRP A 316 -12.31 9.87 -18.60
CA TRP A 316 -13.71 9.93 -19.11
C TRP A 316 -14.68 10.71 -18.21
N GLY A 317 -14.18 11.75 -17.53
CA GLY A 317 -15.00 12.58 -16.65
C GLY A 317 -15.42 11.90 -15.35
N GLU A 318 -14.77 10.82 -14.97
CA GLU A 318 -15.01 10.13 -13.71
C GLU A 318 -14.80 11.06 -12.52
N ARG A 319 -15.67 10.93 -11.52
CA ARG A 319 -15.59 11.67 -10.27
C ARG A 319 -15.42 10.70 -9.11
N GLY A 320 -14.62 11.07 -8.12
CA GLY A 320 -14.35 10.25 -6.97
C GLY A 320 -13.03 10.64 -6.30
N ARG A 321 -12.53 9.75 -5.47
CA ARG A 321 -11.23 9.93 -4.80
C ARG A 321 -10.12 9.93 -5.85
N PRO A 322 -9.26 10.96 -5.91
CA PRO A 322 -8.15 11.03 -6.84
C PRO A 322 -7.27 9.77 -6.77
N GLY A 323 -6.92 9.22 -7.93
CA GLY A 323 -6.17 7.97 -8.05
C GLY A 323 -6.99 6.69 -7.85
N TYR A 324 -8.21 6.78 -7.36
CA TYR A 324 -9.05 5.62 -7.02
C TYR A 324 -10.35 5.52 -7.82
N GLY A 325 -10.39 6.10 -9.02
CA GLY A 325 -11.49 5.90 -9.96
C GLY A 325 -11.67 4.45 -10.40
N LEU A 326 -12.83 4.10 -10.97
CA LEU A 326 -13.10 2.74 -11.45
C LEU A 326 -12.39 2.45 -12.77
N HIS A 327 -12.46 3.38 -13.73
CA HIS A 327 -12.22 3.06 -15.13
C HIS A 327 -10.76 2.71 -15.42
N ASP A 328 -9.82 3.58 -15.08
CA ASP A 328 -8.40 3.33 -15.39
C ASP A 328 -7.83 2.15 -14.58
N ARG A 329 -8.29 1.98 -13.34
CA ARG A 329 -7.93 0.80 -12.53
C ARG A 329 -8.52 -0.50 -13.12
N ALA A 330 -9.73 -0.47 -13.67
CA ALA A 330 -10.31 -1.62 -14.36
C ALA A 330 -9.53 -1.99 -15.63
N LEU A 331 -9.10 -0.98 -16.40
CA LEU A 331 -8.18 -1.20 -17.53
C LEU A 331 -6.84 -1.77 -17.06
N GLY A 332 -6.31 -1.28 -15.94
CA GLY A 332 -5.11 -1.80 -15.29
C GLY A 332 -5.25 -3.27 -14.88
N ALA A 333 -6.35 -3.64 -14.22
CA ALA A 333 -6.62 -5.02 -13.83
C ALA A 333 -6.65 -5.95 -15.05
N THR A 334 -7.34 -5.54 -16.10
CA THR A 334 -7.43 -6.31 -17.36
C THR A 334 -6.07 -6.46 -18.04
N TYR A 335 -5.27 -5.38 -18.07
CA TYR A 335 -3.91 -5.41 -18.60
C TYR A 335 -3.01 -6.39 -17.84
N LEU A 336 -3.01 -6.36 -16.51
CA LEU A 336 -2.22 -7.25 -15.67
C LEU A 336 -2.61 -8.72 -15.86
N GLN A 337 -3.89 -9.01 -16.01
CA GLN A 337 -4.38 -10.34 -16.31
C GLN A 337 -3.94 -10.81 -17.70
N GLY A 338 -4.04 -9.94 -18.69
CA GLY A 338 -3.58 -10.24 -20.05
C GLY A 338 -2.07 -10.52 -20.11
N LEU A 339 -1.25 -9.76 -19.35
CA LEU A 339 0.19 -10.07 -19.21
C LEU A 339 0.42 -11.44 -18.58
N TRP A 340 -0.29 -11.75 -17.48
CA TRP A 340 -0.16 -13.03 -16.79
C TRP A 340 -0.51 -14.19 -17.70
N GLU A 341 -1.62 -14.11 -18.41
CA GLU A 341 -2.07 -15.12 -19.36
C GLU A 341 -1.07 -15.27 -20.53
N GLY A 342 -0.58 -14.17 -21.09
CA GLY A 342 0.40 -14.17 -22.17
C GLY A 342 1.72 -14.83 -21.76
N ILE A 343 2.20 -14.60 -20.54
CA ILE A 343 3.41 -15.23 -19.99
C ILE A 343 3.20 -16.74 -19.82
N ALA A 344 2.06 -17.15 -19.25
CA ALA A 344 1.70 -18.57 -19.04
C ALA A 344 1.65 -19.34 -20.37
N ASN A 345 0.99 -18.78 -21.39
CA ASN A 345 0.82 -19.41 -22.70
C ASN A 345 2.12 -19.42 -23.53
N GLY A 346 3.01 -18.44 -23.35
CA GLY A 346 4.30 -18.38 -24.05
C GLY A 346 5.23 -19.55 -23.71
N ARG A 347 5.11 -20.12 -22.50
CA ARG A 347 5.90 -21.30 -22.07
C ARG A 347 5.41 -22.64 -22.59
N GLN A 348 4.14 -22.74 -23.00
CA GLN A 348 3.61 -23.99 -23.56
C GLN A 348 4.07 -24.26 -25.00
N LYS A 349 4.70 -23.27 -25.63
CA LYS A 349 5.16 -23.33 -27.03
C LYS A 349 6.69 -23.42 -27.18
N SER A 350 7.42 -23.39 -26.07
CA SER A 350 8.90 -23.54 -26.03
C SER A 350 9.27 -24.90 -25.37
#